data_afdfb0defa12655e2d733276b35f8d80
#
_entry.id   afdfb0defa12655e2d733276b35f8d80
#
_cell.length_a   1.000
_cell.length_b   1.000
_cell.length_c   1.000
_cell.angle_alpha   90.00
_cell.angle_beta   90.00
_cell.angle_gamma   90.00
#
_symmetry.space_group_name_H-M   'P 1'
#
loop_
_entity.id
_entity.type
_entity.pdbx_description
1 polymer ?
#
loop_
_entity_poly.entity_id
_entity_poly.type
_entity_poly.pdbx_seq_one_letter_code
_entity_poly.pdbx_strand_id
1 'polypeptide(L)'
;MKTRYCAVAVILLLATAMASATDPFMGRWVLNPGLSKYRKGNCPRRMVIEMESAGDGVHNRSDTTHANGVTAHSEYTADYNGKQSLVMGNRGMLLPVSLKRSNSRLVLASYTRGLQVVATSRRVVSTDGRRMTITTISKDKTGADVITVGVYERQRERQ
;
A
#
# COMPACT_ATOMS: atom_id res chain seq x y z
N MET A 1 13.87 -49.84 -55.79
CA MET A 1 13.80 -48.44 -55.32
C MET A 1 13.01 -48.37 -54.02
N LYS A 2 13.67 -48.10 -52.90
CA LYS A 2 13.00 -47.97 -51.57
C LYS A 2 13.09 -46.52 -51.13
N THR A 3 11.98 -45.80 -51.23
CA THR A 3 11.87 -44.40 -50.83
C THR A 3 11.70 -44.33 -49.32
N ARG A 4 12.67 -43.74 -48.61
CA ARG A 4 12.63 -43.47 -47.17
C ARG A 4 12.03 -42.10 -46.95
N TYR A 5 10.85 -42.01 -46.33
CA TYR A 5 10.27 -40.77 -45.85
C TYR A 5 10.86 -40.44 -44.46
N CYS A 6 11.64 -39.33 -44.38
CA CYS A 6 12.03 -38.73 -43.11
C CYS A 6 10.87 -37.88 -42.61
N ALA A 7 10.24 -38.32 -41.50
CA ALA A 7 9.27 -37.50 -40.77
C ALA A 7 10.03 -36.51 -39.89
N VAL A 8 9.95 -35.23 -40.22
CA VAL A 8 10.46 -34.13 -39.36
C VAL A 8 9.38 -33.80 -38.37
N ALA A 9 9.58 -34.16 -37.12
CA ALA A 9 8.70 -33.75 -36.00
C ALA A 9 9.07 -32.34 -35.59
N VAL A 10 8.18 -31.37 -35.89
CA VAL A 10 8.30 -29.98 -35.42
C VAL A 10 7.72 -29.93 -34.01
N ILE A 11 8.60 -29.85 -33.02
CA ILE A 11 8.19 -29.60 -31.61
C ILE A 11 7.95 -28.10 -31.44
N LEU A 12 6.67 -27.69 -31.38
CA LEU A 12 6.28 -26.35 -31.00
C LEU A 12 6.47 -26.20 -29.49
N LEU A 13 7.53 -25.51 -29.06
CA LEU A 13 7.66 -25.04 -27.66
C LEU A 13 6.69 -23.86 -27.45
N LEU A 14 5.56 -24.12 -26.79
CA LEU A 14 4.71 -23.07 -26.24
C LEU A 14 5.40 -22.49 -25.00
N ALA A 15 6.09 -21.36 -25.17
CA ALA A 15 6.56 -20.55 -24.05
C ALA A 15 5.34 -19.89 -23.41
N THR A 16 4.80 -20.48 -22.34
CA THR A 16 3.82 -19.83 -21.47
C THR A 16 4.53 -18.73 -20.71
N ALA A 17 4.37 -17.46 -21.16
CA ALA A 17 4.77 -16.30 -20.38
C ALA A 17 3.92 -16.29 -19.10
N MET A 18 4.50 -16.68 -17.97
CA MET A 18 3.90 -16.49 -16.67
C MET A 18 3.90 -14.98 -16.39
N ALA A 19 2.77 -14.32 -16.65
CA ALA A 19 2.55 -12.96 -16.20
C ALA A 19 2.63 -12.96 -14.66
N SER A 20 3.73 -12.44 -14.12
CA SER A 20 3.87 -12.26 -12.68
C SER A 20 2.74 -11.33 -12.23
N ALA A 21 1.83 -11.83 -11.41
CA ALA A 21 0.71 -11.04 -10.91
C ALA A 21 1.28 -9.85 -10.13
N THR A 22 1.11 -8.65 -10.67
CA THR A 22 1.58 -7.42 -10.03
C THR A 22 0.90 -7.28 -8.67
N ASP A 23 1.68 -7.00 -7.62
CA ASP A 23 1.16 -6.78 -6.26
C ASP A 23 0.07 -5.69 -6.32
N PRO A 24 -1.17 -5.98 -5.89
CA PRO A 24 -2.28 -5.05 -6.02
C PRO A 24 -2.12 -3.78 -5.18
N PHE A 25 -1.17 -3.72 -4.25
CA PHE A 25 -0.88 -2.49 -3.50
C PHE A 25 0.00 -1.50 -4.27
N MET A 26 0.79 -1.98 -5.24
CA MET A 26 1.73 -1.12 -5.98
C MET A 26 1.02 -0.09 -6.84
N GLY A 27 1.61 1.09 -6.95
CA GLY A 27 1.14 2.21 -7.77
C GLY A 27 0.79 3.45 -6.96
N ARG A 28 0.09 4.38 -7.59
CA ARG A 28 -0.26 5.69 -7.04
C ARG A 28 -1.71 5.73 -6.62
N TRP A 29 -1.96 6.14 -5.38
CA TRP A 29 -3.25 6.17 -4.73
C TRP A 29 -3.58 7.59 -4.27
N VAL A 30 -4.75 8.10 -4.63
CA VAL A 30 -5.20 9.45 -4.28
C VAL A 30 -6.41 9.36 -3.36
N LEU A 31 -6.36 10.06 -2.23
CA LEU A 31 -7.47 10.12 -1.28
C LEU A 31 -8.72 10.69 -1.97
N ASN A 32 -9.84 10.02 -1.78
CA ASN A 32 -11.17 10.54 -2.09
C ASN A 32 -11.82 11.02 -0.78
N PRO A 33 -11.81 12.34 -0.48
CA PRO A 33 -12.36 12.86 0.76
C PRO A 33 -13.87 12.59 0.91
N GLY A 34 -14.60 12.55 -0.21
CA GLY A 34 -16.06 12.33 -0.20
C GLY A 34 -16.48 10.94 0.20
N LEU A 35 -15.61 9.93 0.03
CA LEU A 35 -15.83 8.54 0.44
C LEU A 35 -15.17 8.21 1.78
N SER A 36 -14.35 9.11 2.30
CA SER A 36 -13.56 8.90 3.52
C SER A 36 -14.29 9.37 4.77
N LYS A 37 -13.98 8.74 5.91
CA LYS A 37 -14.56 9.09 7.21
C LYS A 37 -13.46 9.49 8.18
N TYR A 38 -13.42 10.77 8.51
CA TYR A 38 -12.50 11.37 9.46
C TYR A 38 -13.29 12.12 10.54
N ARG A 39 -12.67 12.34 11.69
CA ARG A 39 -13.20 13.31 12.68
C ARG A 39 -13.41 14.66 12.00
N LYS A 40 -14.48 15.39 12.34
CA LYS A 40 -14.79 16.70 11.75
C LYS A 40 -13.57 17.61 11.76
N GLY A 41 -13.23 18.19 10.62
CA GLY A 41 -12.09 19.09 10.45
C GLY A 41 -10.73 18.41 10.25
N ASN A 42 -10.62 17.07 10.37
CA ASN A 42 -9.33 16.34 10.30
C ASN A 42 -9.11 15.63 8.95
N CYS A 43 -10.10 15.66 8.05
CA CYS A 43 -9.91 15.06 6.73
C CYS A 43 -8.85 15.86 5.94
N PRO A 44 -7.80 15.23 5.42
CA PRO A 44 -6.86 15.92 4.55
C PRO A 44 -7.58 16.48 3.31
N ARG A 45 -7.16 17.65 2.86
CA ARG A 45 -7.62 18.21 1.57
C ARG A 45 -7.13 17.37 0.40
N ARG A 46 -5.92 16.84 0.54
CA ARG A 46 -5.28 15.96 -0.43
C ARG A 46 -4.33 15.01 0.29
N MET A 47 -4.32 13.76 -0.12
CA MET A 47 -3.28 12.80 0.26
C MET A 47 -3.00 11.89 -0.92
N VAL A 48 -1.73 11.72 -1.20
CA VAL A 48 -1.23 10.81 -2.24
C VAL A 48 -0.31 9.81 -1.60
N ILE A 49 -0.50 8.54 -1.91
CA ILE A 49 0.38 7.45 -1.49
C ILE A 49 0.94 6.79 -2.75
N GLU A 50 2.24 6.66 -2.81
CA GLU A 50 2.96 5.93 -3.85
C GLU A 50 3.60 4.70 -3.22
N MET A 51 3.38 3.54 -3.82
CA MET A 51 3.90 2.26 -3.37
C MET A 51 4.64 1.57 -4.51
N GLU A 52 5.88 1.21 -4.26
CA GLU A 52 6.76 0.50 -5.18
C GLU A 52 7.26 -0.79 -4.50
N SER A 53 7.47 -1.85 -5.27
CA SER A 53 8.02 -3.09 -4.73
C SER A 53 9.47 -2.87 -4.25
N ALA A 54 9.79 -3.37 -3.06
CA ALA A 54 11.12 -3.29 -2.49
C ALA A 54 11.41 -4.59 -1.73
N GLY A 55 12.22 -5.49 -2.32
CA GLY A 55 12.46 -6.82 -1.77
C GLY A 55 11.16 -7.59 -1.55
N ASP A 56 10.98 -8.14 -0.34
CA ASP A 56 9.77 -8.87 0.08
C ASP A 56 8.69 -7.92 0.66
N GLY A 57 8.80 -6.63 0.40
CA GLY A 57 7.94 -5.61 0.98
C GLY A 57 7.64 -4.46 0.03
N VAL A 58 7.60 -3.27 0.58
CA VAL A 58 7.17 -2.06 -0.10
C VAL A 58 8.05 -0.86 0.27
N HIS A 59 8.40 -0.06 -0.72
CA HIS A 59 8.78 1.33 -0.52
C HIS A 59 7.52 2.18 -0.65
N ASN A 60 7.19 2.91 0.41
CA ASN A 60 6.00 3.73 0.52
C ASN A 60 6.38 5.19 0.70
N ARG A 61 5.81 6.06 -0.12
CA ARG A 61 5.88 7.52 0.03
C ARG A 61 4.47 8.07 0.17
N SER A 62 4.27 9.05 1.03
CA SER A 62 3.00 9.76 1.12
C SER A 62 3.18 11.26 1.28
N ASP A 63 2.41 12.00 0.50
CA ASP A 63 2.30 13.45 0.53
C ASP A 63 0.90 13.85 0.97
N THR A 64 0.82 14.62 2.05
CA THR A 64 -0.45 15.03 2.65
C THR A 64 -0.53 16.56 2.69
N THR A 65 -1.67 17.11 2.25
CA THR A 65 -2.07 18.48 2.55
C THR A 65 -3.21 18.41 3.55
N HIS A 66 -2.94 18.83 4.78
CA HIS A 66 -3.92 18.83 5.87
C HIS A 66 -5.04 19.86 5.64
N ALA A 67 -6.12 19.77 6.41
CA ALA A 67 -7.26 20.68 6.34
C ALA A 67 -6.87 22.16 6.55
N ASN A 68 -5.84 22.42 7.37
CA ASN A 68 -5.29 23.77 7.62
C ASN A 68 -4.27 24.24 6.55
N GLY A 69 -4.04 23.46 5.49
CA GLY A 69 -3.10 23.78 4.41
C GLY A 69 -1.64 23.36 4.66
N VAL A 70 -1.30 22.90 5.86
CA VAL A 70 0.06 22.40 6.17
C VAL A 70 0.32 21.11 5.36
N THR A 71 1.50 21.04 4.76
CA THR A 71 1.95 19.85 4.03
C THR A 71 2.83 18.97 4.91
N ALA A 72 2.69 17.67 4.75
CA ALA A 72 3.54 16.67 5.37
C ALA A 72 3.96 15.63 4.33
N HIS A 73 5.21 15.19 4.43
CA HIS A 73 5.75 14.09 3.67
C HIS A 73 6.16 12.97 4.62
N SER A 74 5.98 11.72 4.22
CA SER A 74 6.56 10.57 4.91
C SER A 74 6.93 9.47 3.94
N GLU A 75 8.04 8.77 4.24
CA GLU A 75 8.46 7.61 3.47
C GLU A 75 9.08 6.53 4.35
N TYR A 76 8.99 5.30 3.92
CA TYR A 76 9.62 4.14 4.54
C TYR A 76 9.75 2.98 3.56
N THR A 77 10.71 2.09 3.84
CA THR A 77 10.79 0.76 3.22
C THR A 77 10.57 -0.27 4.31
N ALA A 78 9.63 -1.19 4.09
CA ALA A 78 9.27 -2.21 5.07
C ALA A 78 8.89 -3.51 4.39
N ASP A 79 9.42 -4.63 4.93
CA ASP A 79 8.98 -5.97 4.55
C ASP A 79 7.62 -6.29 5.16
N TYR A 80 6.90 -7.25 4.55
CA TYR A 80 5.61 -7.72 5.09
C TYR A 80 5.76 -8.79 6.18
N ASN A 81 6.87 -8.83 6.90
CA ASN A 81 7.22 -9.83 7.90
C ASN A 81 6.90 -9.45 9.36
N GLY A 82 6.35 -8.25 9.58
CA GLY A 82 6.01 -7.73 10.92
C GLY A 82 7.16 -7.07 11.67
N LYS A 83 8.36 -7.00 11.09
CA LYS A 83 9.48 -6.26 11.68
C LYS A 83 9.26 -4.75 11.58
N GLN A 84 9.79 -4.01 12.53
CA GLN A 84 9.72 -2.55 12.52
C GLN A 84 10.64 -1.95 11.47
N SER A 85 10.14 -0.92 10.78
CA SER A 85 10.88 -0.06 9.86
C SER A 85 10.75 1.39 10.29
N LEU A 86 11.81 2.16 10.09
CA LEU A 86 11.80 3.58 10.37
C LEU A 86 10.99 4.33 9.31
N VAL A 87 10.22 5.31 9.76
CA VAL A 87 9.48 6.22 8.90
C VAL A 87 10.12 7.58 8.98
N MET A 88 10.55 8.11 7.82
CA MET A 88 11.13 9.44 7.70
C MET A 88 10.08 10.43 7.22
N GLY A 89 10.07 11.60 7.78
CA GLY A 89 9.21 12.70 7.36
C GLY A 89 10.02 13.96 7.06
N ASN A 90 9.37 14.98 6.53
CA ASN A 90 10.00 16.26 6.21
C ASN A 90 10.54 17.04 7.45
N ARG A 91 10.21 16.58 8.66
CA ARG A 91 10.67 17.16 9.94
C ARG A 91 11.44 16.14 10.81
N GLY A 92 11.94 15.06 10.21
CA GLY A 92 12.67 13.99 10.88
C GLY A 92 11.87 12.69 11.03
N MET A 93 12.32 11.85 11.95
CA MET A 93 11.76 10.52 12.16
C MET A 93 10.35 10.57 12.75
N LEU A 94 9.45 9.79 12.17
CA LEU A 94 8.07 9.59 12.63
C LEU A 94 7.96 8.28 13.42
N LEU A 95 6.71 7.88 13.74
CA LEU A 95 6.46 6.60 14.41
C LEU A 95 6.89 5.43 13.52
N PRO A 96 7.72 4.50 14.01
CA PRO A 96 8.07 3.28 13.28
C PRO A 96 6.82 2.49 12.90
N VAL A 97 6.89 1.84 11.74
CA VAL A 97 5.82 1.00 11.20
C VAL A 97 6.26 -0.45 11.10
N SER A 98 5.35 -1.38 11.39
CA SER A 98 5.50 -2.80 11.08
C SER A 98 4.38 -3.21 10.13
N LEU A 99 4.71 -3.94 9.07
CA LEU A 99 3.73 -4.43 8.10
C LEU A 99 3.64 -5.95 8.15
N LYS A 100 2.43 -6.48 8.14
CA LYS A 100 2.17 -7.91 8.02
C LYS A 100 1.14 -8.14 6.91
N ARG A 101 1.53 -8.87 5.88
CA ARG A 101 0.62 -9.29 4.82
C ARG A 101 -0.22 -10.47 5.29
N SER A 102 -1.52 -10.35 5.21
CA SER A 102 -2.48 -11.41 5.56
C SER A 102 -2.91 -12.21 4.33
N ASN A 103 -3.07 -11.53 3.20
CA ASN A 103 -3.30 -12.11 1.87
C ASN A 103 -2.90 -11.10 0.78
N SER A 104 -3.11 -11.44 -0.50
CA SER A 104 -2.73 -10.59 -1.62
C SER A 104 -3.32 -9.17 -1.58
N ARG A 105 -4.47 -8.96 -0.91
CA ARG A 105 -5.19 -7.68 -0.85
C ARG A 105 -5.38 -7.12 0.55
N LEU A 106 -4.77 -7.75 1.57
CA LEU A 106 -4.88 -7.31 2.97
C LEU A 106 -3.51 -7.22 3.60
N VAL A 107 -3.15 -6.02 4.04
CA VAL A 107 -1.97 -5.72 4.86
C VAL A 107 -2.42 -5.07 6.16
N LEU A 108 -1.89 -5.57 7.26
CA LEU A 108 -2.01 -4.98 8.59
C LEU A 108 -0.76 -4.15 8.89
N ALA A 109 -0.93 -2.98 9.48
CA ALA A 109 0.16 -2.14 9.93
C ALA A 109 0.00 -1.80 11.41
N SER A 110 1.11 -1.73 12.12
CA SER A 110 1.19 -1.26 13.51
C SER A 110 2.19 -0.11 13.59
N TYR A 111 1.85 0.91 14.36
CA TYR A 111 2.69 2.07 14.62
C TYR A 111 3.05 2.11 16.10
N THR A 112 4.35 2.28 16.39
CA THR A 112 4.84 2.18 17.75
C THR A 112 5.47 3.48 18.24
N ARG A 113 5.36 3.71 19.55
CA ARG A 113 6.13 4.73 20.28
C ARG A 113 6.89 4.00 21.39
N GLY A 114 8.22 3.92 21.23
CA GLY A 114 9.01 3.01 22.04
C GLY A 114 8.55 1.56 21.81
N LEU A 115 8.19 0.87 22.88
CA LEU A 115 7.69 -0.51 22.82
C LEU A 115 6.16 -0.63 22.72
N GLN A 116 5.42 0.50 22.75
CA GLN A 116 3.97 0.50 22.78
C GLN A 116 3.38 0.72 21.39
N VAL A 117 2.44 -0.14 20.97
CA VAL A 117 1.60 0.10 19.80
C VAL A 117 0.60 1.22 20.12
N VAL A 118 0.67 2.32 19.38
CA VAL A 118 -0.18 3.51 19.57
C VAL A 118 -1.25 3.66 18.51
N ALA A 119 -1.08 2.97 17.36
CA ALA A 119 -2.08 2.89 16.32
C ALA A 119 -1.92 1.61 15.51
N THR A 120 -3.01 1.14 14.94
CA THR A 120 -3.02 0.04 13.96
C THR A 120 -3.79 0.47 12.73
N SER A 121 -3.45 -0.09 11.57
CA SER A 121 -4.26 0.09 10.38
C SER A 121 -4.45 -1.20 9.60
N ARG A 122 -5.62 -1.31 8.97
CA ARG A 122 -5.98 -2.35 8.05
C ARG A 122 -6.09 -1.75 6.66
N ARG A 123 -5.26 -2.21 5.73
CA ARG A 123 -5.21 -1.74 4.35
C ARG A 123 -5.77 -2.82 3.44
N VAL A 124 -6.78 -2.49 2.65
CA VAL A 124 -7.47 -3.43 1.77
C VAL A 124 -7.58 -2.86 0.37
N VAL A 125 -7.14 -3.62 -0.62
CA VAL A 125 -7.37 -3.31 -2.04
C VAL A 125 -8.59 -4.07 -2.52
N SER A 126 -9.49 -3.38 -3.23
CA SER A 126 -10.70 -3.96 -3.84
C SER A 126 -10.36 -5.03 -4.88
N THR A 127 -11.31 -5.89 -5.18
CA THR A 127 -11.12 -6.99 -6.15
C THR A 127 -10.78 -6.51 -7.55
N ASP A 128 -11.31 -5.35 -7.95
CA ASP A 128 -11.03 -4.72 -9.24
C ASP A 128 -9.70 -3.91 -9.24
N GLY A 129 -9.00 -3.86 -8.11
CA GLY A 129 -7.74 -3.14 -7.96
C GLY A 129 -7.83 -1.62 -8.03
N ARG A 130 -9.03 -1.05 -8.09
CA ARG A 130 -9.24 0.39 -8.32
C ARG A 130 -9.29 1.22 -7.04
N ARG A 131 -9.59 0.60 -5.91
CA ARG A 131 -9.78 1.28 -4.62
C ARG A 131 -8.97 0.62 -3.53
N MET A 132 -8.34 1.44 -2.69
CA MET A 132 -7.71 1.00 -1.45
C MET A 132 -8.41 1.67 -0.27
N THR A 133 -8.80 0.89 0.73
CA THR A 133 -9.36 1.40 1.98
C THR A 133 -8.36 1.19 3.10
N ILE A 134 -8.04 2.24 3.84
CA ILE A 134 -7.19 2.21 5.03
C ILE A 134 -8.04 2.58 6.23
N THR A 135 -8.31 1.61 7.09
CA THR A 135 -8.96 1.84 8.38
C THR A 135 -7.90 1.90 9.46
N THR A 136 -7.77 3.03 10.13
CA THR A 136 -6.81 3.24 11.21
C THR A 136 -7.54 3.41 12.54
N ILE A 137 -7.07 2.72 13.56
CA ILE A 137 -7.52 2.83 14.95
C ILE A 137 -6.36 3.39 15.76
N SER A 138 -6.58 4.48 16.47
CA SER A 138 -5.62 5.11 17.38
C SER A 138 -6.33 5.55 18.66
N LYS A 139 -5.58 5.97 19.66
CA LYS A 139 -6.14 6.57 20.89
C LYS A 139 -6.03 8.08 20.85
N ASP A 140 -7.06 8.77 21.32
CA ASP A 140 -6.97 10.21 21.58
C ASP A 140 -6.34 10.49 22.98
N LYS A 141 -6.28 11.77 23.34
CA LYS A 141 -5.68 12.22 24.62
C LYS A 141 -6.41 11.68 25.84
N THR A 142 -7.66 11.26 25.71
CA THR A 142 -8.47 10.69 26.77
C THR A 142 -8.36 9.17 26.85
N GLY A 143 -7.64 8.53 25.89
CA GLY A 143 -7.55 7.09 25.76
C GLY A 143 -8.69 6.45 24.97
N ALA A 144 -9.64 7.25 24.47
CA ALA A 144 -10.74 6.75 23.65
C ALA A 144 -10.28 6.40 22.23
N ASP A 145 -10.90 5.38 21.64
CA ASP A 145 -10.61 4.99 20.27
C ASP A 145 -11.06 6.04 19.25
N VAL A 146 -10.15 6.37 18.35
CA VAL A 146 -10.41 7.19 17.17
C VAL A 146 -10.24 6.32 15.94
N ILE A 147 -11.35 6.11 15.23
CA ILE A 147 -11.36 5.34 13.98
C ILE A 147 -11.41 6.33 12.82
N THR A 148 -10.47 6.17 11.89
CA THR A 148 -10.48 6.89 10.62
C THR A 148 -10.53 5.90 9.46
N VAL A 149 -11.26 6.25 8.41
CA VAL A 149 -11.34 5.45 7.18
C VAL A 149 -10.96 6.33 6.01
N GLY A 150 -9.77 6.11 5.46
CA GLY A 150 -9.32 6.72 4.22
C GLY A 150 -9.67 5.83 3.04
N VAL A 151 -10.37 6.36 2.06
CA VAL A 151 -10.66 5.68 0.79
C VAL A 151 -9.83 6.34 -0.29
N TYR A 152 -9.03 5.53 -0.99
CA TYR A 152 -8.10 5.97 -2.02
C TYR A 152 -8.47 5.35 -3.35
N GLU A 153 -8.37 6.13 -4.41
CA GLU A 153 -8.57 5.67 -5.78
C GLU A 153 -7.23 5.57 -6.50
N ARG A 154 -7.07 4.50 -7.27
CA ARG A 154 -5.86 4.27 -8.06
C ARG A 154 -5.79 5.29 -9.18
N GLN A 155 -4.72 6.06 -9.22
CA GLN A 155 -4.42 6.92 -10.35
C GLN A 155 -3.77 6.07 -11.46
N ARG A 156 -4.36 6.08 -12.65
CA ARG A 156 -3.73 5.48 -13.84
C ARG A 156 -2.58 6.40 -14.27
N GLU A 157 -1.45 5.79 -14.60
CA GLU A 157 -0.41 6.52 -15.31
C GLU A 157 -1.01 7.00 -16.64
N ARG A 158 -0.86 8.29 -16.93
CA ARG A 158 -1.18 8.79 -18.26
C ARG A 158 -0.10 8.29 -19.20
N GLN A 159 -0.51 7.44 -20.12
CA GLN A 159 0.30 7.11 -21.30
C GLN A 159 0.50 8.34 -22.16
#